data_d17f017299c8a496b52d68d581cbc68a
#
_entry.id   d17f017299c8a496b52d68d581cbc68a
#
_cell.length_a   1.000
_cell.length_b   1.000
_cell.length_c   1.000
_cell.angle_alpha   90.00
_cell.angle_beta   90.00
_cell.angle_gamma   90.00
#
_symmetry.space_group_name_H-M   'P 1'
#
loop_
_entity.id
_entity.type
_entity.pdbx_description
1 polymer ?
#
loop_
_entity_poly.entity_id
_entity_poly.type
_entity_poly.pdbx_seq_one_letter_code
_entity_poly.pdbx_strand_id
1 'polypeptide(L)'
;MKVAVTGGTGFIGDYVVKNLLNLNHKVLVTGTNLNKAKEREWFKEVDFHIFKIEDLHNQNVIMEISKCDKLIHLAWQGLPNYKKLFHLERNLFNQYFFLKKIIELGLKDLTVTGTCLEYGLKQGALPKDCVTNPVIPYSIAKDTLRKLLFELSKHNKFDLKWLRLFYMYGNGQSKTSILAQLENALENDEIEFNMSGGDQIRDYSKVEKV
;
A
#
# COMPACT_ATOMS: atom_id res chain seq x y z
N MET A 1 -10.33 -18.00 -5.98
CA MET A 1 -10.70 -17.16 -4.80
C MET A 1 -11.21 -15.82 -5.26
N LYS A 2 -12.02 -15.13 -4.46
CA LYS A 2 -12.36 -13.71 -4.66
C LYS A 2 -11.46 -12.86 -3.76
N VAL A 3 -10.63 -12.00 -4.36
CA VAL A 3 -9.66 -11.17 -3.63
C VAL A 3 -10.04 -9.70 -3.78
N ALA A 4 -10.17 -9.00 -2.66
CA ALA A 4 -10.34 -7.54 -2.67
C ALA A 4 -8.96 -6.85 -2.65
N VAL A 5 -8.81 -5.78 -3.43
CA VAL A 5 -7.61 -4.93 -3.47
C VAL A 5 -8.02 -3.48 -3.30
N THR A 6 -7.63 -2.87 -2.18
CA THR A 6 -7.79 -1.41 -2.02
C THR A 6 -6.57 -0.68 -2.54
N GLY A 7 -6.78 0.45 -3.22
CA GLY A 7 -5.68 1.18 -3.84
C GLY A 7 -5.14 0.54 -5.12
N GLY A 8 -5.95 -0.29 -5.79
CA GLY A 8 -5.56 -1.01 -7.00
C GLY A 8 -5.14 -0.12 -8.18
N THR A 9 -5.58 1.13 -8.23
CA THR A 9 -5.16 2.10 -9.26
C THR A 9 -3.79 2.76 -9.00
N GLY A 10 -3.17 2.45 -7.86
CA GLY A 10 -1.83 2.93 -7.50
C GLY A 10 -0.72 2.16 -8.22
N PHE A 11 0.54 2.57 -8.04
CA PHE A 11 1.72 1.95 -8.63
C PHE A 11 1.78 0.44 -8.32
N ILE A 12 1.86 0.06 -7.05
CA ILE A 12 1.91 -1.36 -6.63
C ILE A 12 0.60 -2.07 -6.95
N GLY A 13 -0.53 -1.37 -6.76
CA GLY A 13 -1.87 -1.93 -6.98
C GLY A 13 -2.09 -2.43 -8.39
N ASP A 14 -1.58 -1.74 -9.41
CA ASP A 14 -1.67 -2.15 -10.80
C ASP A 14 -1.03 -3.53 -11.04
N TYR A 15 0.17 -3.74 -10.51
CA TYR A 15 0.89 -5.02 -10.62
C TYR A 15 0.20 -6.13 -9.82
N VAL A 16 -0.27 -5.83 -8.62
CA VAL A 16 -1.00 -6.81 -7.79
C VAL A 16 -2.28 -7.27 -8.48
N VAL A 17 -3.07 -6.35 -9.05
CA VAL A 17 -4.30 -6.70 -9.77
C VAL A 17 -3.99 -7.54 -10.99
N LYS A 18 -3.03 -7.15 -11.84
CA LYS A 18 -2.60 -7.92 -13.02
C LYS A 18 -2.16 -9.35 -12.63
N ASN A 19 -1.36 -9.47 -11.59
CA ASN A 19 -0.87 -10.78 -11.15
C ASN A 19 -2.00 -11.67 -10.61
N LEU A 20 -2.96 -11.11 -9.86
CA LEU A 20 -4.13 -11.86 -9.38
C LEU A 20 -5.00 -12.37 -10.53
N LEU A 21 -5.20 -11.58 -11.57
CA LEU A 21 -5.94 -11.99 -12.77
C LEU A 21 -5.20 -13.08 -13.53
N ASN A 22 -3.88 -12.98 -13.71
CA ASN A 22 -3.04 -14.01 -14.31
C ASN A 22 -3.10 -15.34 -13.55
N LEU A 23 -3.33 -15.29 -12.24
CA LEU A 23 -3.55 -16.46 -11.38
C LEU A 23 -5.01 -16.92 -11.36
N ASN A 24 -5.86 -16.41 -12.26
CA ASN A 24 -7.28 -16.74 -12.39
C ASN A 24 -8.11 -16.49 -11.12
N HIS A 25 -7.78 -15.44 -10.36
CA HIS A 25 -8.61 -14.98 -9.24
C HIS A 25 -9.69 -14.02 -9.71
N LYS A 26 -10.85 -14.05 -9.06
CA LYS A 26 -11.84 -12.96 -9.18
C LYS A 26 -11.37 -11.79 -8.32
N VAL A 27 -11.29 -10.61 -8.90
CA VAL A 27 -10.72 -9.45 -8.21
C VAL A 27 -11.77 -8.34 -8.06
N LEU A 28 -11.98 -7.91 -6.82
CA LEU A 28 -12.71 -6.70 -6.49
C LEU A 28 -11.67 -5.59 -6.22
N VAL A 29 -11.75 -4.50 -6.95
CA VAL A 29 -10.79 -3.40 -6.83
C VAL A 29 -11.48 -2.14 -6.33
N THR A 30 -10.89 -1.46 -5.35
CA THR A 30 -11.36 -0.13 -4.96
C THR A 30 -10.34 0.96 -5.26
N GLY A 31 -10.85 2.13 -5.64
CA GLY A 31 -10.05 3.32 -5.87
C GLY A 31 -10.91 4.58 -5.78
N THR A 32 -10.28 5.74 -5.73
CA THR A 32 -10.98 7.03 -5.56
C THR A 32 -11.25 7.76 -6.88
N ASN A 33 -10.67 7.29 -7.99
CA ASN A 33 -10.74 7.95 -9.29
C ASN A 33 -11.10 6.93 -10.39
N LEU A 34 -12.33 7.04 -10.92
CA LEU A 34 -12.81 6.15 -11.96
C LEU A 34 -12.07 6.33 -13.29
N ASN A 35 -11.70 7.55 -13.66
CA ASN A 35 -11.01 7.79 -14.93
C ASN A 35 -9.64 7.12 -14.92
N LYS A 36 -8.89 7.26 -13.82
CA LYS A 36 -7.62 6.55 -13.63
C LYS A 36 -7.79 5.03 -13.64
N ALA A 37 -8.92 4.50 -13.16
CA ALA A 37 -9.19 3.08 -13.22
C ALA A 37 -9.47 2.61 -14.65
N LYS A 38 -10.24 3.39 -15.43
CA LYS A 38 -10.56 3.09 -16.83
C LYS A 38 -9.34 3.05 -17.75
N GLU A 39 -8.26 3.74 -17.40
CA GLU A 39 -6.98 3.72 -18.11
C GLU A 39 -6.19 2.41 -17.89
N ARG A 40 -6.59 1.58 -16.92
CA ARG A 40 -5.92 0.32 -16.62
C ARG A 40 -6.40 -0.79 -17.54
N GLU A 41 -5.48 -1.59 -18.07
CA GLU A 41 -5.76 -2.71 -18.97
C GLU A 41 -6.77 -3.68 -18.36
N TRP A 42 -6.65 -3.94 -17.07
CA TRP A 42 -7.49 -4.86 -16.31
C TRP A 42 -8.88 -4.34 -15.95
N PHE A 43 -9.22 -3.08 -16.25
CA PHE A 43 -10.46 -2.45 -15.75
C PHE A 43 -11.72 -3.24 -16.08
N LYS A 44 -11.78 -3.86 -17.27
CA LYS A 44 -12.95 -4.62 -17.73
C LYS A 44 -13.04 -6.04 -17.14
N GLU A 45 -11.98 -6.50 -16.48
CA GLU A 45 -11.84 -7.85 -15.93
C GLU A 45 -12.11 -7.93 -14.43
N VAL A 46 -12.29 -6.77 -13.77
CA VAL A 46 -12.47 -6.66 -12.33
C VAL A 46 -13.81 -6.05 -11.96
N ASP A 47 -14.25 -6.33 -10.73
CA ASP A 47 -15.35 -5.64 -10.09
C ASP A 47 -14.83 -4.35 -9.46
N PHE A 48 -15.01 -3.19 -10.11
CA PHE A 48 -14.43 -1.91 -9.66
C PHE A 48 -15.43 -1.04 -8.92
N HIS A 49 -15.07 -0.61 -7.72
CA HIS A 49 -15.88 0.31 -6.92
C HIS A 49 -15.13 1.61 -6.60
N ILE A 50 -15.81 2.75 -6.78
CA ILE A 50 -15.31 4.03 -6.25
C ILE A 50 -15.50 4.00 -4.74
N PHE A 51 -14.42 4.08 -3.99
CA PHE A 51 -14.48 4.03 -2.54
C PHE A 51 -13.33 4.81 -1.89
N LYS A 52 -13.67 5.58 -0.86
CA LYS A 52 -12.74 6.25 0.03
C LYS A 52 -12.73 5.54 1.38
N ILE A 53 -11.55 5.28 1.91
CA ILE A 53 -11.38 4.53 3.18
C ILE A 53 -12.09 5.22 4.37
N GLU A 54 -12.19 6.54 4.35
CA GLU A 54 -12.90 7.34 5.35
C GLU A 54 -14.44 7.24 5.25
N ASP A 55 -14.96 6.73 4.16
CA ASP A 55 -16.42 6.62 3.94
C ASP A 55 -16.98 5.32 4.52
N LEU A 56 -17.05 5.25 5.85
CA LEU A 56 -17.60 4.11 6.56
C LEU A 56 -19.12 3.98 6.45
N HIS A 57 -19.81 4.97 5.84
CA HIS A 57 -21.25 4.92 5.56
C HIS A 57 -21.58 4.15 4.28
N ASN A 58 -20.63 3.96 3.39
CA ASN A 58 -20.80 3.16 2.18
C ASN A 58 -20.85 1.65 2.50
N GLN A 59 -21.92 1.23 3.16
CA GLN A 59 -22.10 -0.13 3.66
C GLN A 59 -22.04 -1.17 2.51
N ASN A 60 -22.50 -0.82 1.31
CA ASN A 60 -22.52 -1.76 0.18
C ASN A 60 -21.12 -2.21 -0.20
N VAL A 61 -20.19 -1.28 -0.42
CA VAL A 61 -18.81 -1.61 -0.79
C VAL A 61 -18.11 -2.33 0.36
N ILE A 62 -18.31 -1.90 1.60
CA ILE A 62 -17.76 -2.54 2.79
C ILE A 62 -18.22 -4.00 2.88
N MET A 63 -19.51 -4.27 2.68
CA MET A 63 -20.06 -5.63 2.67
C MET A 63 -19.47 -6.48 1.53
N GLU A 64 -19.31 -5.92 0.33
CA GLU A 64 -18.71 -6.66 -0.79
C GLU A 64 -17.23 -7.02 -0.52
N ILE A 65 -16.47 -6.12 0.09
CA ILE A 65 -15.07 -6.41 0.51
C ILE A 65 -15.05 -7.50 1.59
N SER A 66 -15.94 -7.42 2.60
CA SER A 66 -15.95 -8.38 3.71
C SER A 66 -16.30 -9.81 3.30
N LYS A 67 -17.01 -9.98 2.18
CA LYS A 67 -17.36 -11.28 1.59
C LYS A 67 -16.24 -11.90 0.75
N CYS A 68 -15.15 -11.17 0.49
CA CYS A 68 -14.01 -11.71 -0.23
C CYS A 68 -13.22 -12.69 0.64
N ASP A 69 -12.56 -13.67 0.01
CA ASP A 69 -11.71 -14.64 0.69
C ASP A 69 -10.50 -13.97 1.33
N LYS A 70 -10.02 -12.89 0.72
CA LYS A 70 -8.84 -12.12 1.13
C LYS A 70 -8.99 -10.64 0.81
N LEU A 71 -8.41 -9.78 1.66
CA LEU A 71 -8.17 -8.37 1.39
C LEU A 71 -6.66 -8.08 1.31
N ILE A 72 -6.23 -7.51 0.19
CA ILE A 72 -4.90 -6.88 0.04
C ILE A 72 -5.09 -5.37 0.13
N HIS A 73 -4.63 -4.80 1.24
CA HIS A 73 -4.85 -3.40 1.57
C HIS A 73 -3.61 -2.56 1.26
N LEU A 74 -3.65 -1.85 0.12
CA LEU A 74 -2.56 -1.00 -0.36
C LEU A 74 -2.89 0.50 -0.25
N ALA A 75 -4.16 0.84 -0.02
CA ALA A 75 -4.62 2.22 0.02
C ALA A 75 -4.01 3.01 1.19
N TRP A 76 -3.35 4.11 0.87
CA TRP A 76 -2.88 5.10 1.83
C TRP A 76 -2.89 6.48 1.19
N GLN A 77 -3.55 7.44 1.81
CA GLN A 77 -3.73 8.78 1.22
C GLN A 77 -2.56 9.70 1.51
N GLY A 78 -2.34 10.66 0.60
CA GLY A 78 -1.48 11.81 0.80
C GLY A 78 0.01 11.59 0.60
N LEU A 79 0.44 10.44 0.03
CA LEU A 79 1.82 10.26 -0.39
C LEU A 79 2.13 11.14 -1.63
N PRO A 80 3.34 11.70 -1.70
CA PRO A 80 4.55 11.47 -0.89
C PRO A 80 4.76 12.44 0.30
N ASN A 81 3.72 13.02 0.88
CA ASN A 81 3.84 14.02 1.95
C ASN A 81 4.17 13.39 3.32
N TYR A 82 5.19 12.56 3.41
CA TYR A 82 5.52 11.70 4.56
C TYR A 82 5.60 12.39 5.93
N LYS A 83 5.96 13.71 5.97
CA LYS A 83 6.16 14.49 7.21
C LYS A 83 4.90 15.19 7.70
N LYS A 84 3.76 15.09 7.01
CA LYS A 84 2.54 15.79 7.39
C LYS A 84 1.77 15.06 8.50
N LEU A 85 1.24 15.82 9.46
CA LEU A 85 0.55 15.29 10.65
C LEU A 85 -0.77 14.56 10.31
N PHE A 86 -1.39 14.84 9.17
CA PHE A 86 -2.63 14.15 8.79
C PHE A 86 -2.48 12.61 8.73
N HIS A 87 -1.26 12.08 8.61
CA HIS A 87 -1.02 10.64 8.69
C HIS A 87 -1.37 10.07 10.07
N LEU A 88 -1.12 10.84 11.15
CA LEU A 88 -1.43 10.49 12.52
C LEU A 88 -2.87 10.88 12.89
N GLU A 89 -3.26 12.11 12.57
CA GLU A 89 -4.52 12.70 13.04
C GLU A 89 -5.75 12.15 12.32
N ARG A 90 -5.61 11.72 11.07
CA ARG A 90 -6.72 11.27 10.23
C ARG A 90 -6.50 9.89 9.63
N ASN A 91 -5.41 9.70 8.85
CA ASN A 91 -5.25 8.46 8.09
C ASN A 91 -5.18 7.23 8.98
N LEU A 92 -4.40 7.27 10.07
CA LEU A 92 -4.30 6.16 11.02
C LEU A 92 -5.66 5.67 11.49
N PHE A 93 -6.52 6.57 11.94
CA PHE A 93 -7.83 6.22 12.46
C PHE A 93 -8.79 5.75 11.37
N ASN A 94 -8.82 6.40 10.21
CA ASN A 94 -9.63 5.97 9.08
C ASN A 94 -9.27 4.55 8.63
N GLN A 95 -7.97 4.26 8.54
CA GLN A 95 -7.47 2.92 8.18
C GLN A 95 -7.85 1.88 9.25
N TYR A 96 -7.64 2.19 10.52
CA TYR A 96 -7.96 1.27 11.61
C TYR A 96 -9.45 0.95 11.67
N PHE A 97 -10.33 1.95 11.65
CA PHE A 97 -11.77 1.73 11.73
C PHE A 97 -12.33 1.00 10.51
N PHE A 98 -11.82 1.30 9.32
CA PHE A 98 -12.17 0.56 8.10
C PHE A 98 -11.79 -0.92 8.21
N LEU A 99 -10.54 -1.23 8.53
CA LEU A 99 -10.06 -2.60 8.63
C LEU A 99 -10.75 -3.37 9.77
N LYS A 100 -10.93 -2.74 10.92
CA LYS A 100 -11.68 -3.31 12.04
C LYS A 100 -13.10 -3.67 11.59
N LYS A 101 -13.81 -2.78 10.91
CA LYS A 101 -15.18 -3.02 10.42
C LYS A 101 -15.23 -4.22 9.45
N ILE A 102 -14.31 -4.32 8.51
CA ILE A 102 -14.23 -5.43 7.55
C ILE A 102 -13.98 -6.77 8.27
N ILE A 103 -13.10 -6.79 9.29
CA ILE A 103 -12.82 -7.98 10.10
C ILE A 103 -14.06 -8.39 10.91
N GLU A 104 -14.73 -7.45 11.55
CA GLU A 104 -15.97 -7.69 12.31
C GLU A 104 -17.09 -8.24 11.42
N LEU A 105 -17.13 -7.87 10.15
CA LEU A 105 -18.08 -8.39 9.15
C LEU A 105 -17.66 -9.75 8.57
N GLY A 106 -16.53 -10.32 8.99
CA GLY A 106 -16.19 -11.70 8.71
C GLY A 106 -14.98 -11.96 7.83
N LEU A 107 -14.25 -10.93 7.35
CA LEU A 107 -13.00 -11.15 6.62
C LEU A 107 -12.00 -11.96 7.44
N LYS A 108 -11.38 -12.99 6.83
CA LYS A 108 -10.48 -13.92 7.53
C LYS A 108 -9.02 -13.82 7.11
N ASP A 109 -8.70 -13.27 5.95
CA ASP A 109 -7.32 -13.13 5.48
C ASP A 109 -7.06 -11.67 5.07
N LEU A 110 -6.20 -11.00 5.82
CA LEU A 110 -5.84 -9.60 5.62
C LEU A 110 -4.34 -9.45 5.39
N THR A 111 -3.98 -8.92 4.23
CA THR A 111 -2.62 -8.48 3.93
C THR A 111 -2.58 -6.95 3.87
N VAL A 112 -1.69 -6.33 4.62
CA VAL A 112 -1.53 -4.86 4.67
C VAL A 112 -0.10 -4.49 4.34
N THR A 113 0.09 -3.46 3.52
CA THR A 113 1.41 -2.93 3.24
C THR A 113 1.86 -1.96 4.33
N GLY A 114 2.99 -2.26 4.93
CA GLY A 114 3.80 -1.38 5.77
C GLY A 114 4.89 -0.67 4.97
N THR A 115 5.92 -0.22 5.65
CA THR A 115 7.05 0.51 5.05
C THR A 115 8.37 0.20 5.77
N CYS A 116 9.48 0.17 5.05
CA CYS A 116 10.81 0.08 5.66
C CYS A 116 11.10 1.24 6.63
N LEU A 117 10.43 2.37 6.46
CA LEU A 117 10.56 3.53 7.36
C LEU A 117 10.07 3.25 8.80
N GLU A 118 9.35 2.14 9.04
CA GLU A 118 9.01 1.67 10.38
C GLU A 118 10.24 1.30 11.21
N TYR A 119 11.32 0.87 10.57
CA TYR A 119 12.58 0.56 11.24
C TYR A 119 13.34 1.81 11.72
N GLY A 120 12.97 3.01 11.22
CA GLY A 120 13.66 4.27 11.49
C GLY A 120 14.96 4.42 10.68
N LEU A 121 15.97 5.05 11.27
CA LEU A 121 17.25 5.36 10.62
C LEU A 121 18.29 4.24 10.75
N LYS A 122 17.86 3.00 10.91
CA LYS A 122 18.76 1.85 11.03
C LYS A 122 19.45 1.54 9.69
N GLN A 123 20.68 1.04 9.78
CA GLN A 123 21.49 0.60 8.66
C GLN A 123 21.77 -0.91 8.75
N GLY A 124 22.18 -1.51 7.64
CA GLY A 124 22.51 -2.93 7.54
C GLY A 124 21.26 -3.82 7.34
N ALA A 125 21.42 -5.11 7.61
CA ALA A 125 20.35 -6.08 7.49
C ALA A 125 19.23 -5.81 8.51
N LEU A 126 18.01 -5.78 8.03
CA LEU A 126 16.81 -5.49 8.83
C LEU A 126 15.89 -6.73 8.88
N PRO A 127 16.14 -7.67 9.81
CA PRO A 127 15.30 -8.86 9.96
C PRO A 127 13.88 -8.50 10.39
N LYS A 128 12.93 -9.42 10.17
CA LYS A 128 11.51 -9.18 10.42
C LYS A 128 11.17 -8.83 11.88
N ASP A 129 11.96 -9.32 12.82
CA ASP A 129 11.84 -9.14 14.27
C ASP A 129 12.63 -7.93 14.80
N CYS A 130 13.33 -7.20 13.90
CA CYS A 130 14.02 -5.98 14.27
C CYS A 130 13.04 -4.98 14.89
N VAL A 131 13.40 -4.44 16.06
CA VAL A 131 12.61 -3.44 16.79
C VAL A 131 12.39 -2.21 15.91
N THR A 132 11.13 -1.80 15.77
CA THR A 132 10.73 -0.59 15.03
C THR A 132 11.06 0.67 15.80
N ASN A 133 11.51 1.72 15.10
CA ASN A 133 11.75 3.06 15.67
C ASN A 133 11.41 4.14 14.64
N PRO A 134 10.14 4.26 14.22
CA PRO A 134 9.72 5.22 13.22
C PRO A 134 9.89 6.67 13.71
N VAL A 135 10.36 7.57 12.83
CA VAL A 135 10.72 8.95 13.19
C VAL A 135 9.91 10.03 12.47
N ILE A 136 9.07 9.65 11.49
CA ILE A 136 8.24 10.61 10.75
C ILE A 136 6.76 10.23 10.84
N PRO A 137 5.82 11.20 10.74
CA PRO A 137 4.39 10.95 10.93
C PRO A 137 3.82 9.77 10.12
N TYR A 138 4.22 9.62 8.87
CA TYR A 138 3.79 8.49 8.03
C TYR A 138 4.21 7.14 8.61
N SER A 139 5.48 6.97 8.94
CA SER A 139 6.00 5.70 9.46
C SER A 139 5.50 5.40 10.87
N ILE A 140 5.33 6.44 11.70
CA ILE A 140 4.71 6.30 13.03
C ILE A 140 3.27 5.82 12.88
N ALA A 141 2.48 6.41 11.97
CA ALA A 141 1.11 5.99 11.72
C ALA A 141 1.03 4.54 11.21
N LYS A 142 1.92 4.15 10.29
CA LYS A 142 1.99 2.78 9.77
C LYS A 142 2.35 1.76 10.86
N ASP A 143 3.38 2.01 11.65
CA ASP A 143 3.79 1.10 12.75
C ASP A 143 2.73 1.02 13.85
N THR A 144 2.06 2.14 14.15
CA THR A 144 0.94 2.16 15.09
C THR A 144 -0.24 1.34 14.56
N LEU A 145 -0.63 1.50 13.29
CA LEU A 145 -1.67 0.69 12.67
C LEU A 145 -1.33 -0.80 12.73
N ARG A 146 -0.08 -1.17 12.45
CA ARG A 146 0.41 -2.54 12.58
C ARG A 146 0.17 -3.09 13.99
N LYS A 147 0.59 -2.36 15.02
CA LYS A 147 0.43 -2.77 16.43
C LYS A 147 -1.04 -2.92 16.81
N LEU A 148 -1.89 -1.98 16.38
CA LEU A 148 -3.34 -2.04 16.60
C LEU A 148 -3.98 -3.27 15.94
N LEU A 149 -3.58 -3.61 14.72
CA LEU A 149 -4.11 -4.77 14.00
C LEU A 149 -3.60 -6.10 14.59
N PHE A 150 -2.35 -6.17 15.04
CA PHE A 150 -1.85 -7.34 15.76
C PHE A 150 -2.55 -7.52 17.10
N GLU A 151 -2.85 -6.44 17.82
CA GLU A 151 -3.65 -6.54 19.03
C GLU A 151 -5.09 -6.99 18.71
N LEU A 152 -5.71 -6.42 17.69
CA LEU A 152 -7.03 -6.81 17.23
C LEU A 152 -7.11 -8.31 16.86
N SER A 153 -6.04 -8.88 16.28
CA SER A 153 -5.99 -10.29 15.88
C SER A 153 -6.02 -11.28 17.08
N LYS A 154 -5.69 -10.82 18.27
CA LYS A 154 -5.84 -11.64 19.50
C LYS A 154 -7.29 -11.79 19.94
N HIS A 155 -8.15 -10.82 19.55
CA HIS A 155 -9.55 -10.77 19.92
C HIS A 155 -10.49 -11.24 18.80
N ASN A 156 -10.01 -11.26 17.57
CA ASN A 156 -10.76 -11.64 16.37
C ASN A 156 -9.96 -12.68 15.56
N LYS A 157 -10.61 -13.76 15.16
CA LYS A 157 -9.95 -14.82 14.38
C LYS A 157 -9.80 -14.39 12.91
N PHE A 158 -8.64 -13.85 12.56
CA PHE A 158 -8.22 -13.59 11.18
C PHE A 158 -6.70 -13.68 11.05
N ASP A 159 -6.23 -14.03 9.84
CA ASP A 159 -4.81 -14.07 9.51
C ASP A 159 -4.34 -12.68 9.08
N LEU A 160 -3.37 -12.13 9.78
CA LEU A 160 -2.75 -10.85 9.44
C LEU A 160 -1.37 -11.04 8.83
N LYS A 161 -1.19 -10.50 7.65
CA LYS A 161 0.10 -10.40 6.97
C LYS A 161 0.48 -8.93 6.83
N TRP A 162 1.56 -8.52 7.48
CA TRP A 162 2.08 -7.17 7.41
C TRP A 162 3.36 -7.15 6.59
N LEU A 163 3.33 -6.50 5.42
CA LEU A 163 4.43 -6.48 4.45
C LEU A 163 5.15 -5.13 4.51
N ARG A 164 6.34 -5.07 5.10
CA ARG A 164 7.17 -3.87 5.07
C ARG A 164 7.86 -3.75 3.71
N LEU A 165 7.33 -2.88 2.87
CA LEU A 165 7.87 -2.64 1.55
C LEU A 165 9.10 -1.74 1.63
N PHE A 166 10.14 -2.11 0.89
CA PHE A 166 11.34 -1.33 0.68
C PHE A 166 11.20 -0.48 -0.59
N TYR A 167 12.30 -0.08 -1.20
CA TYR A 167 12.24 0.78 -2.38
C TYR A 167 11.93 -0.05 -3.62
N MET A 168 10.90 0.36 -4.34
CA MET A 168 10.47 -0.33 -5.56
C MET A 168 10.59 0.60 -6.76
N TYR A 169 10.94 0.02 -7.89
CA TYR A 169 11.01 0.72 -9.17
C TYR A 169 10.32 -0.10 -10.27
N GLY A 170 9.92 0.59 -11.33
CA GLY A 170 9.24 0.02 -12.48
C GLY A 170 8.26 0.97 -13.12
N ASN A 171 7.62 0.53 -14.19
CA ASN A 171 6.68 1.36 -14.93
C ASN A 171 5.51 1.83 -14.04
N GLY A 172 5.21 3.13 -14.11
CA GLY A 172 4.17 3.77 -13.28
C GLY A 172 4.66 4.22 -11.89
N GLN A 173 5.96 4.12 -11.58
CA GLN A 173 6.54 4.71 -10.38
C GLN A 173 6.38 6.23 -10.35
N SER A 174 6.53 6.83 -9.16
CA SER A 174 6.49 8.29 -9.03
C SER A 174 7.61 8.94 -9.83
N LYS A 175 7.28 9.95 -10.63
CA LYS A 175 8.27 10.77 -11.35
C LYS A 175 9.26 11.48 -10.43
N THR A 176 8.97 11.58 -9.13
CA THR A 176 9.84 12.15 -8.10
C THR A 176 10.75 11.12 -7.44
N SER A 177 10.68 9.84 -7.84
CA SER A 177 11.65 8.83 -7.38
C SER A 177 13.01 9.08 -8.03
N ILE A 178 14.10 8.79 -7.29
CA ILE A 178 15.46 9.07 -7.79
C ILE A 178 15.75 8.33 -9.11
N LEU A 179 15.28 7.08 -9.23
CA LEU A 179 15.48 6.31 -10.46
C LEU A 179 14.72 6.89 -11.65
N ALA A 180 13.44 7.31 -11.44
CA ALA A 180 12.67 7.95 -12.51
C ALA A 180 13.24 9.32 -12.89
N GLN A 181 13.81 10.08 -11.96
CA GLN A 181 14.49 11.33 -12.25
C GLN A 181 15.78 11.09 -13.04
N LEU A 182 16.55 10.06 -12.66
CA LEU A 182 17.76 9.68 -13.40
C LEU A 182 17.44 9.21 -14.83
N GLU A 183 16.43 8.35 -15.00
CA GLU A 183 15.95 7.91 -16.30
C GLU A 183 15.57 9.11 -17.18
N ASN A 184 14.79 10.05 -16.62
CA ASN A 184 14.40 11.27 -17.33
C ASN A 184 15.60 12.17 -17.69
N ALA A 185 16.59 12.31 -16.82
CA ALA A 185 17.81 13.08 -17.11
C ALA A 185 18.61 12.44 -18.25
N LEU A 186 18.74 11.11 -18.26
CA LEU A 186 19.40 10.38 -19.34
C LEU A 186 18.64 10.50 -20.69
N GLU A 187 17.30 10.42 -20.67
CA GLU A 187 16.47 10.59 -21.86
C GLU A 187 16.53 12.00 -22.46
N ASN A 188 16.86 13.00 -21.62
CA ASN A 188 17.02 14.40 -22.06
C ASN A 188 18.47 14.81 -22.30
N ASP A 189 19.42 13.86 -22.31
CA ASP A 189 20.86 14.09 -22.49
C ASP A 189 21.43 15.13 -21.49
N GLU A 190 20.90 15.16 -20.24
CA GLU A 190 21.41 16.05 -19.20
C GLU A 190 22.84 15.64 -18.82
N ILE A 191 23.77 16.61 -18.86
CA ILE A 191 25.20 16.38 -18.59
C ILE A 191 25.46 16.10 -17.11
N GLU A 192 24.61 16.64 -16.23
CA GLU A 192 24.75 16.52 -14.78
C GLU A 192 23.42 16.10 -14.14
N PHE A 193 23.48 15.19 -13.17
CA PHE A 193 22.35 14.77 -12.37
C PHE A 193 22.60 15.08 -10.89
N ASN A 194 21.86 16.04 -10.34
CA ASN A 194 21.99 16.46 -8.96
C ASN A 194 21.33 15.47 -7.99
N MET A 195 22.12 14.88 -7.10
CA MET A 195 21.64 13.98 -6.06
C MET A 195 22.37 14.23 -4.74
N SER A 196 21.90 13.62 -3.64
CA SER A 196 22.65 13.60 -2.37
C SER A 196 23.95 12.80 -2.53
N GLY A 197 24.87 12.90 -1.56
CA GLY A 197 26.21 12.31 -1.61
C GLY A 197 26.33 10.82 -1.93
N GLY A 198 25.21 10.09 -2.06
CA GLY A 198 25.22 8.70 -2.52
C GLY A 198 25.58 7.66 -1.45
N ASP A 199 25.85 8.08 -0.22
CA ASP A 199 26.29 7.19 0.87
C ASP A 199 25.20 6.26 1.42
N GLN A 200 23.97 6.43 0.99
CA GLN A 200 22.83 5.68 1.50
C GLN A 200 22.70 4.34 0.79
N ILE A 201 22.93 3.25 1.50
CA ILE A 201 22.62 1.90 1.01
C ILE A 201 21.11 1.67 1.12
N ARG A 202 20.47 1.30 0.01
CA ARG A 202 19.04 1.05 -0.07
C ARG A 202 18.75 -0.26 -0.79
N ASP A 203 17.76 -0.99 -0.30
CA ASP A 203 17.28 -2.20 -0.95
C ASP A 203 16.23 -1.82 -2.01
N TYR A 204 16.60 -1.97 -3.27
CA TYR A 204 15.73 -1.72 -4.43
C TYR A 204 15.30 -3.03 -5.07
N SER A 205 14.01 -3.17 -5.29
CA SER A 205 13.42 -4.32 -5.99
C SER A 205 12.56 -3.88 -7.15
N LYS A 206 12.56 -4.65 -8.24
CA LYS A 206 11.54 -4.48 -9.29
C LYS A 206 10.16 -4.75 -8.71
N VAL A 207 9.20 -3.88 -9.03
CA VAL A 207 7.83 -4.00 -8.52
C VAL A 207 7.15 -5.31 -8.92
N GLU A 208 7.53 -5.88 -10.08
CA GLU A 208 7.01 -7.18 -10.56
C GLU A 208 7.40 -8.36 -9.65
N LYS A 209 8.41 -8.18 -8.78
CA LYS A 209 8.89 -9.23 -7.87
C LYS A 209 8.27 -9.14 -6.47
N VAL A 210 7.47 -8.11 -6.22
CA VAL A 210 6.81 -7.86 -4.95
C VAL A 210 5.38 -8.35 -5.00
#